data_1a9d008e5376f20590deeafd1ebcfe2c
#
_entry.id   1a9d008e5376f20590deeafd1ebcfe2c
#
_cell.length_a   1.000
_cell.length_b   1.000
_cell.length_c   1.000
_cell.angle_alpha   90.00
_cell.angle_beta   90.00
_cell.angle_gamma   90.00
#
_symmetry.space_group_name_H-M   'P 1'
#
loop_
_entity.id
_entity.type
_entity.pdbx_description
1 polymer ?
#
loop_
_entity_poly.entity_id
_entity_poly.type
_entity_poly.pdbx_seq_one_letter_code
_entity_poly.pdbx_strand_id
1 'polypeptide(L)'
;MNGLDFIKSKQQSWAKRKGFNLLGGTISNKGEKNYLYSLADNLFEPLSKENLASYKSGDGNETKDSKTRLAKMKALHSSSAIVVNLFQYWQGKDVCPILNACKLTSKTNGVGTLIKNIGSTSSEKNPIVASPLNYEIRFEEQFEICEDKSQVPHSPNIDVAIYTPLSTIGIESKFTEPYSSRKHGGLKQKYVENLSFWNGLPNLYELAKEISPNDNRFQYLDAAQLIKHILGLTKNCTNKNKSNSRLKHGFRLLYLWYDVIGTEGAEHRKEIEQFAEIVKKDNIKFSHITYQEVIGKLSKEFYTGNENYCNYLTDRYL
;
A
#
# COMPACT_ATOMS: atom_id res chain seq x y z
N MET A 1 4.83 25.48 6.92
CA MET A 1 4.50 24.21 7.62
C MET A 1 4.98 23.11 6.69
N ASN A 2 5.82 22.20 7.17
CA ASN A 2 6.23 21.04 6.36
C ASN A 2 5.11 20.01 6.25
N GLY A 3 5.26 19.03 5.34
CA GLY A 3 4.22 18.06 5.05
C GLY A 3 3.85 17.17 6.24
N LEU A 4 4.85 16.77 7.03
CA LEU A 4 4.62 15.99 8.25
C LEU A 4 3.76 16.75 9.26
N ASP A 5 4.10 18.01 9.53
CA ASP A 5 3.35 18.85 10.48
C ASP A 5 1.94 19.17 9.98
N PHE A 6 1.79 19.31 8.64
CA PHE A 6 0.46 19.48 8.02
C PHE A 6 -0.43 18.27 8.29
N ILE A 7 0.05 17.07 8.04
CA ILE A 7 -0.70 15.83 8.27
C ILE A 7 -1.03 15.67 9.75
N LYS A 8 -0.05 15.84 10.64
CA LYS A 8 -0.26 15.72 12.09
C LYS A 8 -1.30 16.71 12.60
N SER A 9 -1.19 17.98 12.21
CA SER A 9 -2.13 19.02 12.61
C SER A 9 -3.56 18.71 12.17
N LYS A 10 -3.72 18.20 10.93
CA LYS A 10 -5.01 17.77 10.40
C LYS A 10 -5.61 16.62 11.22
N GLN A 11 -4.81 15.60 11.52
CA GLN A 11 -5.23 14.47 12.33
C GLN A 11 -5.55 14.86 13.79
N GLN A 12 -4.77 15.74 14.39
CA GLN A 12 -5.05 16.29 15.73
C GLN A 12 -6.37 17.09 15.75
N SER A 13 -6.63 17.87 14.71
CA SER A 13 -7.88 18.62 14.56
C SER A 13 -9.09 17.68 14.45
N TRP A 14 -8.98 16.59 13.69
CA TRP A 14 -9.99 15.54 13.63
C TRP A 14 -10.23 14.92 15.02
N ALA A 15 -9.16 14.50 15.70
CA ALA A 15 -9.28 13.89 17.04
C ALA A 15 -9.94 14.83 18.05
N LYS A 16 -9.60 16.12 18.00
CA LYS A 16 -10.23 17.15 18.84
C LYS A 16 -11.73 17.28 18.55
N ARG A 17 -12.15 17.30 17.27
CA ARG A 17 -13.58 17.33 16.90
C ARG A 17 -14.34 16.11 17.42
N LYS A 18 -13.67 14.95 17.48
CA LYS A 18 -14.25 13.69 18.03
C LYS A 18 -14.20 13.60 19.56
N GLY A 19 -13.62 14.59 20.25
CA GLY A 19 -13.52 14.60 21.71
C GLY A 19 -12.45 13.65 22.27
N PHE A 20 -11.50 13.20 21.46
CA PHE A 20 -10.45 12.30 21.91
C PHE A 20 -9.37 13.03 22.72
N ASN A 21 -9.00 12.45 23.85
CA ASN A 21 -7.83 12.86 24.62
C ASN A 21 -6.57 12.23 24.04
N LEU A 22 -5.62 13.07 23.61
CA LEU A 22 -4.40 12.62 22.99
C LEU A 22 -3.28 12.35 24.00
N LEU A 23 -2.53 11.31 23.75
CA LEU A 23 -1.37 10.88 24.53
C LEU A 23 -0.06 11.15 23.78
N GLY A 24 1.05 11.20 24.51
CA GLY A 24 2.38 11.09 23.94
C GLY A 24 2.68 9.65 23.53
N GLY A 25 3.68 9.47 22.65
CA GLY A 25 4.00 8.15 22.07
C GLY A 25 4.70 7.17 23.04
N THR A 26 4.87 7.52 24.32
CA THR A 26 5.51 6.66 25.33
C THR A 26 4.52 6.22 26.39
N ILE A 27 4.81 5.12 27.08
CA ILE A 27 3.99 4.62 28.21
C ILE A 27 3.92 5.66 29.35
N SER A 28 4.98 6.45 29.53
CA SER A 28 4.99 7.59 30.49
C SER A 28 4.31 8.85 29.95
N ASN A 29 3.59 8.75 28.84
CA ASN A 29 2.85 9.84 28.19
C ASN A 29 3.74 11.05 27.81
N LYS A 30 5.03 10.82 27.51
CA LYS A 30 5.96 11.86 27.04
C LYS A 30 5.92 11.97 25.51
N GLY A 31 6.33 13.13 25.01
CA GLY A 31 6.39 13.44 23.59
C GLY A 31 5.14 14.20 23.09
N GLU A 32 5.14 14.43 21.79
CA GLU A 32 4.04 15.11 21.09
C GLU A 32 2.72 14.35 21.23
N LYS A 33 1.62 15.05 21.46
CA LYS A 33 0.29 14.47 21.70
C LYS A 33 -0.36 14.05 20.38
N ASN A 34 0.00 12.89 19.88
CA ASN A 34 -0.43 12.32 18.61
C ASN A 34 -0.95 10.87 18.68
N TYR A 35 -1.12 10.34 19.89
CA TYR A 35 -1.54 8.95 20.09
C TYR A 35 -2.90 8.88 20.76
N LEU A 36 -3.70 7.91 20.35
CA LEU A 36 -4.94 7.54 21.00
C LEU A 36 -4.71 6.50 22.09
N TYR A 37 -5.58 6.47 23.08
CA TYR A 37 -5.53 5.50 24.16
C TYR A 37 -5.76 4.08 23.65
N SER A 38 -6.80 3.89 22.86
CA SER A 38 -7.20 2.62 22.27
C SER A 38 -6.83 2.55 20.80
N LEU A 39 -6.39 1.39 20.33
CA LEU A 39 -6.22 1.11 18.92
C LEU A 39 -7.57 1.20 18.17
N ALA A 40 -8.65 0.74 18.80
CA ALA A 40 -9.98 0.77 18.20
C ALA A 40 -10.46 2.20 17.85
N ASP A 41 -10.05 3.20 18.65
CA ASP A 41 -10.41 4.60 18.40
C ASP A 41 -9.73 5.15 17.12
N ASN A 42 -8.66 4.51 16.68
CA ASN A 42 -7.91 4.90 15.48
C ASN A 42 -8.37 4.17 14.20
N LEU A 43 -9.31 3.28 14.31
CA LEU A 43 -9.80 2.46 13.21
C LEU A 43 -11.30 2.69 12.99
N PHE A 44 -11.74 2.58 11.73
CA PHE A 44 -13.15 2.60 11.39
C PHE A 44 -13.88 1.34 11.91
N GLU A 45 -13.22 0.20 11.75
CA GLU A 45 -13.65 -1.09 12.31
C GLU A 45 -12.48 -1.72 13.06
N PRO A 46 -12.72 -2.43 14.17
CA PRO A 46 -11.65 -3.17 14.85
C PRO A 46 -10.94 -4.14 13.88
N LEU A 47 -9.64 -4.37 14.09
CA LEU A 47 -8.90 -5.35 13.30
C LEU A 47 -9.56 -6.73 13.38
N SER A 48 -9.73 -7.37 12.22
CA SER A 48 -10.09 -8.78 12.18
C SER A 48 -9.00 -9.63 12.85
N LYS A 49 -9.34 -10.87 13.23
CA LYS A 49 -8.35 -11.78 13.84
C LYS A 49 -7.19 -12.06 12.90
N GLU A 50 -7.47 -12.21 11.61
CA GLU A 50 -6.50 -12.46 10.55
C GLU A 50 -5.57 -11.26 10.38
N ASN A 51 -6.13 -10.06 10.27
CA ASN A 51 -5.34 -8.83 10.11
C ASN A 51 -4.49 -8.55 11.35
N LEU A 52 -5.04 -8.78 12.55
CA LEU A 52 -4.27 -8.67 13.79
C LEU A 52 -3.09 -9.65 13.82
N ALA A 53 -3.26 -10.87 13.30
CA ALA A 53 -2.19 -11.86 13.20
C ALA A 53 -1.11 -11.40 12.20
N SER A 54 -1.49 -10.88 11.02
CA SER A 54 -0.57 -10.34 10.02
C SER A 54 0.31 -9.23 10.60
N TYR A 55 -0.29 -8.23 11.24
CA TYR A 55 0.46 -7.14 11.89
C TYR A 55 1.31 -7.57 13.10
N LYS A 56 1.00 -8.69 13.75
CA LYS A 56 1.82 -9.25 14.84
C LYS A 56 3.04 -10.02 14.34
N SER A 57 2.97 -10.59 13.14
CA SER A 57 4.08 -11.33 12.53
C SER A 57 5.10 -10.42 11.86
N GLY A 58 4.74 -9.16 11.57
CA GLY A 58 5.63 -8.16 10.98
C GLY A 58 6.68 -7.62 11.96
N ASP A 59 7.70 -6.99 11.40
CA ASP A 59 8.79 -6.37 12.15
C ASP A 59 8.34 -5.04 12.78
N GLY A 60 7.81 -5.08 13.98
CA GLY A 60 7.52 -3.84 14.71
C GLY A 60 6.38 -3.93 15.72
N ASN A 61 6.26 -2.93 16.57
CA ASN A 61 5.17 -2.79 17.55
C ASN A 61 3.95 -2.10 16.91
N GLU A 62 3.41 -2.66 15.83
CA GLU A 62 2.28 -2.03 15.15
C GLU A 62 1.03 -2.02 16.02
N THR A 63 0.66 -3.16 16.59
CA THR A 63 -0.62 -3.34 17.29
C THR A 63 -0.50 -3.52 18.81
N LYS A 64 0.71 -3.70 19.34
CA LYS A 64 0.95 -3.96 20.77
C LYS A 64 1.89 -2.94 21.37
N ASP A 65 1.54 -2.44 22.56
CA ASP A 65 2.42 -1.59 23.34
C ASP A 65 3.68 -2.36 23.76
N SER A 66 4.83 -1.71 23.69
CA SER A 66 6.08 -2.20 24.27
C SER A 66 6.24 -1.73 25.72
N LYS A 67 7.35 -2.10 26.36
CA LYS A 67 7.66 -1.62 27.73
C LYS A 67 7.77 -0.09 27.84
N THR A 68 8.12 0.59 26.75
CA THR A 68 8.43 2.03 26.77
C THR A 68 7.58 2.87 25.80
N ARG A 69 7.02 2.26 24.75
CA ARG A 69 6.30 2.95 23.66
C ARG A 69 4.92 2.36 23.44
N LEU A 70 3.98 3.22 23.09
CA LEU A 70 2.67 2.81 22.60
C LEU A 70 2.81 2.14 21.22
N ALA A 71 1.85 1.28 20.91
CA ALA A 71 1.71 0.66 19.60
C ALA A 71 1.69 1.74 18.49
N LYS A 72 2.43 1.53 17.41
CA LYS A 72 2.55 2.54 16.34
C LYS A 72 1.20 2.83 15.69
N MET A 73 0.35 1.84 15.53
CA MET A 73 -0.98 2.00 14.95
C MET A 73 -1.95 2.83 15.83
N LYS A 74 -1.59 3.12 17.08
CA LYS A 74 -2.30 4.09 17.92
C LYS A 74 -1.99 5.55 17.56
N ALA A 75 -0.92 5.80 16.78
CA ALA A 75 -0.61 7.14 16.32
C ALA A 75 -1.66 7.61 15.31
N LEU A 76 -2.15 8.84 15.46
CA LEU A 76 -3.10 9.45 14.53
C LEU A 76 -2.59 9.48 13.08
N HIS A 77 -1.28 9.58 12.92
CA HIS A 77 -0.57 9.63 11.63
C HIS A 77 0.07 8.28 11.24
N SER A 78 -0.48 7.17 11.74
CA SER A 78 -0.01 5.83 11.39
C SER A 78 -0.38 5.47 9.96
N SER A 79 0.60 5.09 9.14
CA SER A 79 0.40 4.55 7.79
C SER A 79 -0.37 3.23 7.80
N SER A 80 -0.07 2.36 8.75
CA SER A 80 -0.82 1.10 8.91
C SER A 80 -2.30 1.35 9.25
N ALA A 81 -2.60 2.36 10.09
CA ALA A 81 -3.99 2.69 10.43
C ALA A 81 -4.79 3.22 9.23
N ILE A 82 -4.23 4.11 8.41
CA ILE A 82 -4.93 4.63 7.22
C ILE A 82 -5.15 3.52 6.19
N VAL A 83 -4.19 2.62 6.01
CA VAL A 83 -4.32 1.44 5.13
C VAL A 83 -5.45 0.53 5.59
N VAL A 84 -5.48 0.19 6.87
CA VAL A 84 -6.56 -0.64 7.46
C VAL A 84 -7.91 0.04 7.29
N ASN A 85 -8.00 1.33 7.61
CA ASN A 85 -9.23 2.12 7.47
C ASN A 85 -9.74 2.15 6.01
N LEU A 86 -8.84 2.09 5.02
CA LEU A 86 -9.24 2.12 3.62
C LEU A 86 -9.60 0.75 3.06
N PHE A 87 -8.88 -0.31 3.44
CA PHE A 87 -9.00 -1.60 2.75
C PHE A 87 -9.73 -2.68 3.54
N GLN A 88 -9.67 -2.70 4.88
CA GLN A 88 -10.30 -3.76 5.68
C GLN A 88 -11.82 -3.83 5.48
N TYR A 89 -12.46 -2.68 5.35
CA TYR A 89 -13.91 -2.58 5.12
C TYR A 89 -14.40 -3.42 3.91
N TRP A 90 -13.55 -3.62 2.92
CA TRP A 90 -13.87 -4.34 1.68
C TRP A 90 -13.56 -5.85 1.74
N GLN A 91 -12.97 -6.34 2.82
CA GLN A 91 -12.77 -7.78 3.01
C GLN A 91 -14.13 -8.49 3.15
N GLY A 92 -14.34 -9.54 2.34
CA GLY A 92 -15.62 -10.25 2.31
C GLY A 92 -16.79 -9.52 1.64
N LYS A 93 -16.53 -8.35 1.04
CA LYS A 93 -17.49 -7.57 0.25
C LYS A 93 -17.08 -7.51 -1.22
N ASP A 94 -17.91 -6.86 -2.06
CA ASP A 94 -17.50 -6.50 -3.42
C ASP A 94 -16.35 -5.52 -3.37
N VAL A 95 -15.19 -5.90 -3.93
CA VAL A 95 -13.99 -5.07 -3.98
C VAL A 95 -13.97 -4.12 -5.18
N CYS A 96 -14.95 -4.18 -6.08
CA CYS A 96 -14.99 -3.33 -7.26
C CYS A 96 -14.97 -1.83 -6.93
N PRO A 97 -15.67 -1.33 -5.92
CA PRO A 97 -15.62 0.07 -5.55
C PRO A 97 -14.21 0.54 -5.21
N ILE A 98 -13.50 -0.18 -4.35
CA ILE A 98 -12.13 0.22 -3.96
C ILE A 98 -11.14 0.05 -5.12
N LEU A 99 -11.22 -1.00 -5.93
CA LEU A 99 -10.39 -1.16 -7.11
C LEU A 99 -10.64 -0.05 -8.15
N ASN A 100 -11.90 0.33 -8.34
CA ASN A 100 -12.26 1.44 -9.23
C ASN A 100 -11.78 2.78 -8.67
N ALA A 101 -11.93 3.01 -7.38
CA ALA A 101 -11.42 4.22 -6.74
C ALA A 101 -9.89 4.33 -6.87
N CYS A 102 -9.18 3.22 -6.76
CA CYS A 102 -7.73 3.14 -7.00
C CYS A 102 -7.32 3.17 -8.49
N LYS A 103 -8.24 3.39 -9.44
CA LYS A 103 -7.99 3.38 -10.89
C LYS A 103 -7.39 2.06 -11.40
N LEU A 104 -7.63 0.96 -10.71
CA LEU A 104 -7.15 -0.38 -11.06
C LEU A 104 -8.12 -1.13 -11.99
N THR A 105 -9.36 -0.65 -12.11
CA THR A 105 -10.40 -1.14 -13.01
C THR A 105 -11.07 0.01 -13.73
N SER A 106 -11.68 -0.25 -14.92
CA SER A 106 -12.45 0.77 -15.62
C SER A 106 -13.88 0.87 -15.09
N LYS A 107 -14.49 2.07 -15.17
CA LYS A 107 -15.88 2.32 -14.74
C LYS A 107 -16.93 1.45 -15.44
N THR A 108 -16.70 1.15 -16.71
CA THR A 108 -17.68 0.49 -17.58
C THR A 108 -17.88 -0.97 -17.29
N ASN A 109 -17.13 -1.51 -16.40
CA ASN A 109 -16.94 -2.93 -16.41
C ASN A 109 -16.90 -3.57 -15.03
N GLY A 110 -17.35 -2.98 -13.99
CA GLY A 110 -17.52 -3.65 -12.70
C GLY A 110 -16.78 -5.01 -12.55
N VAL A 111 -17.27 -5.88 -11.72
CA VAL A 111 -16.80 -7.29 -11.62
C VAL A 111 -16.79 -8.00 -12.98
N GLY A 112 -17.73 -7.69 -13.87
CA GLY A 112 -17.85 -8.29 -15.20
C GLY A 112 -16.63 -8.13 -16.13
N THR A 113 -15.81 -7.09 -15.98
CA THR A 113 -14.65 -6.89 -16.88
C THR A 113 -13.39 -7.57 -16.40
N LEU A 114 -13.17 -7.63 -15.12
CA LEU A 114 -12.11 -8.50 -14.61
C LEU A 114 -12.35 -9.94 -15.06
N ILE A 115 -13.60 -10.38 -15.13
CA ILE A 115 -13.99 -11.71 -15.60
C ILE A 115 -13.87 -11.85 -17.12
N LYS A 116 -14.26 -10.86 -17.92
CA LYS A 116 -14.13 -10.92 -19.40
C LYS A 116 -12.67 -11.04 -19.83
N ASN A 117 -11.72 -10.44 -19.10
CA ASN A 117 -10.30 -10.62 -19.37
C ASN A 117 -9.75 -11.99 -18.92
N ILE A 118 -10.54 -12.82 -18.28
CA ILE A 118 -10.20 -14.18 -17.81
C ILE A 118 -10.48 -15.26 -18.87
N GLY A 119 -10.86 -14.88 -20.09
CA GLY A 119 -10.88 -15.80 -21.23
C GLY A 119 -12.10 -16.72 -21.30
N SER A 120 -13.29 -16.20 -21.19
CA SER A 120 -14.48 -16.93 -21.64
C SER A 120 -14.71 -16.73 -23.14
N THR A 121 -14.30 -17.69 -23.93
CA THR A 121 -14.78 -17.89 -25.30
C THR A 121 -16.10 -18.69 -25.30
N SER A 122 -17.05 -18.38 -24.46
CA SER A 122 -18.35 -19.00 -24.52
C SER A 122 -19.45 -17.94 -24.64
N SER A 123 -20.25 -18.13 -25.68
CA SER A 123 -21.39 -17.33 -26.10
C SER A 123 -22.61 -17.44 -25.18
N GLU A 124 -22.46 -17.54 -23.91
CA GLU A 124 -23.57 -17.59 -22.97
C GLU A 124 -23.89 -16.23 -22.36
N LYS A 125 -25.11 -15.78 -22.62
CA LYS A 125 -25.69 -14.49 -22.23
C LYS A 125 -26.05 -14.35 -20.74
N ASN A 126 -25.49 -15.14 -19.86
CA ASN A 126 -25.70 -14.97 -18.42
C ASN A 126 -24.54 -14.16 -17.83
N PRO A 127 -24.80 -13.02 -17.18
CA PRO A 127 -23.76 -12.34 -16.43
C PRO A 127 -23.32 -13.30 -15.33
N ILE A 128 -22.10 -13.82 -15.46
CA ILE A 128 -21.46 -14.53 -14.34
C ILE A 128 -21.24 -13.44 -13.28
N VAL A 129 -22.13 -13.44 -12.29
CA VAL A 129 -21.92 -12.66 -11.07
C VAL A 129 -20.67 -13.26 -10.45
N ALA A 130 -19.55 -12.54 -10.56
CA ALA A 130 -18.33 -12.96 -9.88
C ALA A 130 -18.66 -13.01 -8.40
N SER A 131 -18.54 -14.20 -7.85
CA SER A 131 -18.63 -14.36 -6.42
C SER A 131 -17.60 -13.44 -5.76
N PRO A 132 -17.94 -12.70 -4.70
CA PRO A 132 -16.99 -11.94 -3.89
C PRO A 132 -15.80 -12.79 -3.39
N LEU A 133 -15.90 -14.10 -3.44
CA LEU A 133 -14.88 -15.10 -3.08
C LEU A 133 -13.68 -15.17 -4.04
N ASN A 134 -13.68 -14.47 -5.17
CA ASN A 134 -12.56 -14.48 -6.13
C ASN A 134 -11.48 -13.43 -5.84
N TYR A 135 -11.67 -12.63 -4.79
CA TYR A 135 -10.72 -11.61 -4.38
C TYR A 135 -10.36 -11.79 -2.92
N GLU A 136 -9.08 -11.73 -2.63
CA GLU A 136 -8.58 -11.79 -1.27
C GLU A 136 -7.70 -10.58 -1.00
N ILE A 137 -8.05 -9.80 0.04
CA ILE A 137 -7.26 -8.68 0.53
C ILE A 137 -6.47 -9.15 1.74
N ARG A 138 -5.15 -9.07 1.69
CA ARG A 138 -4.24 -9.37 2.80
C ARG A 138 -3.37 -8.17 3.13
N PHE A 139 -3.00 -8.03 4.39
CA PHE A 139 -2.11 -6.99 4.88
C PHE A 139 -0.74 -7.58 5.24
N GLU A 140 0.29 -6.76 5.16
CA GLU A 140 1.68 -7.11 5.52
C GLU A 140 2.19 -8.37 4.80
N GLU A 141 1.84 -8.51 3.53
CA GLU A 141 2.18 -9.71 2.76
C GLU A 141 3.63 -9.69 2.29
N GLN A 142 4.34 -10.80 2.45
CA GLN A 142 5.73 -10.92 2.02
C GLN A 142 5.84 -11.65 0.68
N PHE A 143 6.60 -11.07 -0.23
CA PHE A 143 6.97 -11.70 -1.49
C PHE A 143 8.47 -11.97 -1.52
N GLU A 144 8.85 -13.24 -1.42
CA GLU A 144 10.26 -13.64 -1.44
C GLU A 144 10.92 -13.27 -2.76
N ILE A 145 12.06 -12.59 -2.68
CA ILE A 145 12.89 -12.21 -3.84
C ILE A 145 13.77 -13.38 -4.27
N CYS A 146 14.25 -14.16 -3.30
CA CYS A 146 15.13 -15.30 -3.49
C CYS A 146 14.71 -16.46 -2.60
N GLU A 147 14.89 -17.70 -3.11
CA GLU A 147 14.68 -18.92 -2.31
C GLU A 147 15.78 -19.12 -1.26
N ASP A 148 16.99 -18.70 -1.61
CA ASP A 148 18.13 -18.72 -0.70
C ASP A 148 18.07 -17.52 0.26
N LYS A 149 17.58 -17.78 1.46
CA LYS A 149 17.47 -16.76 2.53
C LYS A 149 18.82 -16.25 3.03
N SER A 150 19.94 -16.91 2.72
CA SER A 150 21.27 -16.40 3.05
C SER A 150 21.61 -15.15 2.21
N GLN A 151 21.13 -15.08 0.98
CA GLN A 151 21.34 -13.93 0.09
C GLN A 151 20.38 -12.78 0.44
N VAL A 152 19.09 -13.08 0.67
CA VAL A 152 18.06 -12.10 1.00
C VAL A 152 17.27 -12.59 2.23
N PRO A 153 17.77 -12.37 3.43
CA PRO A 153 17.17 -12.91 4.65
C PRO A 153 15.77 -12.34 4.95
N HIS A 154 15.50 -11.13 4.47
CA HIS A 154 14.22 -10.46 4.75
C HIS A 154 13.66 -9.85 3.46
N SER A 155 12.50 -10.32 3.05
CA SER A 155 11.70 -9.67 2.03
C SER A 155 10.86 -8.56 2.67
N PRO A 156 10.71 -7.40 2.01
CA PRO A 156 9.86 -6.35 2.55
C PRO A 156 8.39 -6.77 2.54
N ASN A 157 7.66 -6.38 3.57
CA ASN A 157 6.22 -6.49 3.58
C ASN A 157 5.63 -5.48 2.61
N ILE A 158 4.68 -5.92 1.81
CA ILE A 158 3.80 -5.03 1.05
C ILE A 158 2.59 -4.72 1.93
N ASP A 159 2.22 -3.45 2.05
CA ASP A 159 1.17 -3.04 2.99
C ASP A 159 -0.17 -3.72 2.71
N VAL A 160 -0.55 -3.83 1.42
CA VAL A 160 -1.74 -4.57 0.99
C VAL A 160 -1.45 -5.40 -0.26
N ALA A 161 -1.83 -6.66 -0.24
CA ALA A 161 -1.89 -7.51 -1.42
C ALA A 161 -3.35 -7.86 -1.73
N ILE A 162 -3.78 -7.62 -2.98
CA ILE A 162 -5.09 -8.05 -3.47
C ILE A 162 -4.86 -9.16 -4.49
N TYR A 163 -5.28 -10.37 -4.13
CA TYR A 163 -5.20 -11.52 -5.00
C TYR A 163 -6.43 -11.62 -5.88
N THR A 164 -6.19 -11.83 -7.15
CA THR A 164 -7.20 -12.14 -8.15
C THR A 164 -6.82 -13.45 -8.84
N PRO A 165 -7.73 -14.10 -9.58
CA PRO A 165 -7.40 -15.35 -10.27
C PRO A 165 -6.19 -15.27 -11.22
N LEU A 166 -5.96 -14.11 -11.85
CA LEU A 166 -4.90 -13.93 -12.86
C LEU A 166 -3.86 -12.87 -12.51
N SER A 167 -3.98 -12.20 -11.39
CA SER A 167 -2.99 -11.21 -11.02
C SER A 167 -2.91 -11.00 -9.52
N THR A 168 -1.76 -10.54 -9.08
CA THR A 168 -1.54 -10.01 -7.73
C THR A 168 -1.38 -8.51 -7.83
N ILE A 169 -2.14 -7.76 -7.05
CA ILE A 169 -2.00 -6.31 -6.94
C ILE A 169 -1.32 -6.03 -5.61
N GLY A 170 -0.09 -5.56 -5.66
CA GLY A 170 0.62 -5.06 -4.49
C GLY A 170 0.36 -3.57 -4.33
N ILE A 171 0.11 -3.12 -3.12
CA ILE A 171 -0.10 -1.72 -2.78
C ILE A 171 0.92 -1.33 -1.71
N GLU A 172 1.79 -0.40 -2.05
CA GLU A 172 2.68 0.26 -1.12
C GLU A 172 2.06 1.59 -0.73
N SER A 173 1.88 1.81 0.55
CA SER A 173 1.20 2.96 1.13
C SER A 173 2.15 3.90 1.84
N LYS A 174 2.01 5.19 1.62
CA LYS A 174 2.77 6.23 2.33
C LYS A 174 1.85 7.31 2.85
N PHE A 175 1.94 7.58 4.14
CA PHE A 175 1.17 8.63 4.80
C PHE A 175 2.08 9.81 5.19
N THR A 176 2.99 9.60 6.13
CA THR A 176 3.89 10.65 6.63
C THR A 176 5.35 10.41 6.33
N GLU A 177 5.71 9.20 5.95
CA GLU A 177 7.10 8.75 5.76
C GLU A 177 7.86 9.62 4.75
N PRO A 178 7.28 9.99 3.59
CA PRO A 178 7.97 10.83 2.61
C PRO A 178 8.36 12.20 3.16
N TYR A 179 7.61 12.72 4.12
CA TYR A 179 7.77 14.07 4.68
C TYR A 179 8.49 14.07 6.02
N SER A 180 8.96 12.90 6.48
CA SER A 180 9.71 12.80 7.72
C SER A 180 11.17 13.25 7.51
N SER A 181 11.81 13.70 8.59
CA SER A 181 13.24 14.04 8.56
C SER A 181 14.15 12.82 8.37
N ARG A 182 13.63 11.62 8.50
CA ARG A 182 14.36 10.37 8.32
C ARG A 182 14.52 10.10 6.83
N LYS A 183 15.77 10.20 6.35
CA LYS A 183 16.09 9.78 4.98
C LYS A 183 15.94 8.26 4.86
N HIS A 184 15.35 7.83 3.75
CA HIS A 184 15.41 6.42 3.36
C HIS A 184 16.84 6.07 2.89
N GLY A 185 17.21 4.82 3.01
CA GLY A 185 18.51 4.34 2.54
C GLY A 185 18.45 3.93 1.07
N GLY A 186 19.62 3.81 0.44
CA GLY A 186 19.71 3.24 -0.89
C GLY A 186 19.51 1.72 -0.92
N LEU A 187 19.52 1.17 -2.12
CA LEU A 187 19.43 -0.28 -2.31
C LEU A 187 20.76 -0.93 -1.89
N LYS A 188 20.70 -1.94 -1.04
CA LYS A 188 21.90 -2.66 -0.60
C LYS A 188 22.58 -3.34 -1.78
N GLN A 189 23.92 -3.31 -1.82
CA GLN A 189 24.74 -3.78 -2.93
C GLN A 189 24.49 -5.25 -3.30
N LYS A 190 24.20 -6.10 -2.33
CA LYS A 190 23.84 -7.51 -2.56
C LYS A 190 22.69 -7.74 -3.55
N TYR A 191 21.77 -6.77 -3.70
CA TYR A 191 20.71 -6.87 -4.71
C TYR A 191 21.26 -6.59 -6.11
N VAL A 192 22.17 -5.64 -6.24
CA VAL A 192 22.78 -5.26 -7.52
C VAL A 192 23.75 -6.34 -8.02
N GLU A 193 24.49 -6.96 -7.12
CA GLU A 193 25.47 -8.01 -7.44
C GLU A 193 24.81 -9.30 -7.95
N ASN A 194 23.58 -9.58 -7.56
CA ASN A 194 22.87 -10.78 -8.01
C ASN A 194 22.11 -10.52 -9.32
N LEU A 195 22.80 -10.74 -10.43
CA LEU A 195 22.25 -10.50 -11.78
C LEU A 195 20.99 -11.30 -12.10
N SER A 196 20.77 -12.44 -11.43
CA SER A 196 19.59 -13.27 -11.68
C SER A 196 18.27 -12.60 -11.30
N PHE A 197 18.30 -11.59 -10.40
CA PHE A 197 17.11 -10.83 -10.01
C PHE A 197 16.59 -9.93 -11.11
N TRP A 198 17.44 -9.55 -12.08
CA TRP A 198 17.18 -8.49 -13.03
C TRP A 198 16.77 -8.97 -14.43
N ASN A 199 16.50 -10.27 -14.57
CA ASN A 199 16.05 -10.83 -15.84
C ASN A 199 14.76 -10.15 -16.34
N GLY A 200 14.87 -9.50 -17.50
CA GLY A 200 13.77 -8.72 -18.09
C GLY A 200 13.53 -7.34 -17.45
N LEU A 201 14.44 -6.84 -16.61
CA LEU A 201 14.37 -5.58 -15.90
C LEU A 201 15.62 -4.69 -16.10
N PRO A 202 16.09 -4.46 -17.35
CA PRO A 202 17.34 -3.75 -17.58
C PRO A 202 17.31 -2.29 -17.10
N ASN A 203 16.20 -1.56 -17.29
CA ASN A 203 16.10 -0.16 -16.88
C ASN A 203 16.01 -0.02 -15.36
N LEU A 204 15.30 -0.94 -14.71
CA LEU A 204 15.23 -1.00 -13.25
C LEU A 204 16.58 -1.36 -12.64
N TYR A 205 17.37 -2.21 -13.31
CA TYR A 205 18.73 -2.55 -12.90
C TYR A 205 19.67 -1.33 -12.96
N GLU A 206 19.60 -0.52 -14.03
CA GLU A 206 20.38 0.73 -14.11
C GLU A 206 20.03 1.68 -12.95
N LEU A 207 18.74 1.85 -12.66
CA LEU A 207 18.32 2.63 -11.50
C LEU A 207 18.85 2.03 -10.18
N ALA A 208 18.80 0.71 -10.04
CA ALA A 208 19.30 0.02 -8.84
C ALA A 208 20.79 0.28 -8.60
N LYS A 209 21.59 0.28 -9.66
CA LYS A 209 23.03 0.65 -9.59
C LYS A 209 23.24 2.10 -9.15
N GLU A 210 22.43 3.02 -9.70
CA GLU A 210 22.51 4.44 -9.40
C GLU A 210 22.23 4.75 -7.93
N ILE A 211 21.21 4.09 -7.34
CA ILE A 211 20.80 4.32 -5.95
C ILE A 211 21.47 3.39 -4.93
N SER A 212 22.43 2.57 -5.34
CA SER A 212 23.15 1.64 -4.47
C SER A 212 24.57 2.14 -4.18
N PRO A 213 25.05 2.09 -2.93
CA PRO A 213 24.32 1.74 -1.71
C PRO A 213 23.53 2.90 -1.09
N ASN A 214 23.69 4.10 -1.63
CA ASN A 214 23.10 5.33 -1.10
C ASN A 214 22.24 5.99 -2.18
N ASP A 215 20.98 6.26 -1.86
CA ASP A 215 20.09 6.99 -2.75
C ASP A 215 20.33 8.50 -2.61
N ASN A 216 20.90 9.11 -3.65
CA ASN A 216 21.06 10.56 -3.78
C ASN A 216 20.13 11.14 -4.85
N ARG A 217 19.29 10.31 -5.47
CA ARG A 217 18.38 10.72 -6.54
C ARG A 217 17.00 11.09 -6.03
N PHE A 218 16.47 10.30 -5.12
CA PHE A 218 15.14 10.50 -4.57
C PHE A 218 15.21 10.94 -3.11
N GLN A 219 14.48 11.98 -2.78
CA GLN A 219 14.42 12.53 -1.43
C GLN A 219 13.16 12.04 -0.68
N TYR A 220 12.05 11.96 -1.40
CA TYR A 220 10.72 11.64 -0.86
C TYR A 220 10.27 10.23 -1.19
N LEU A 221 10.69 9.69 -2.33
CA LEU A 221 10.32 8.36 -2.79
C LEU A 221 11.34 7.31 -2.35
N ASP A 222 10.94 6.35 -1.52
CA ASP A 222 11.78 5.16 -1.23
C ASP A 222 11.79 4.21 -2.44
N ALA A 223 12.61 4.57 -3.45
CA ALA A 223 12.77 3.77 -4.66
C ALA A 223 13.36 2.39 -4.37
N ALA A 224 14.25 2.27 -3.37
CA ALA A 224 14.82 1.00 -2.97
C ALA A 224 13.76 0.02 -2.43
N GLN A 225 12.75 0.52 -1.73
CA GLN A 225 11.62 -0.30 -1.27
C GLN A 225 10.77 -0.76 -2.44
N LEU A 226 10.40 0.15 -3.36
CA LEU A 226 9.60 -0.18 -4.54
C LEU A 226 10.31 -1.20 -5.45
N ILE A 227 11.62 -1.08 -5.64
CA ILE A 227 12.42 -2.06 -6.38
C ILE A 227 12.29 -3.45 -5.73
N LYS A 228 12.46 -3.55 -4.42
CA LYS A 228 12.34 -4.83 -3.70
C LYS A 228 10.94 -5.44 -3.87
N HIS A 229 9.89 -4.63 -3.84
CA HIS A 229 8.52 -5.11 -4.10
C HIS A 229 8.35 -5.63 -5.54
N ILE A 230 8.90 -4.92 -6.51
CA ILE A 230 8.87 -5.38 -7.92
C ILE A 230 9.60 -6.71 -8.08
N LEU A 231 10.79 -6.86 -7.49
CA LEU A 231 11.53 -8.12 -7.54
C LEU A 231 10.76 -9.29 -6.91
N GLY A 232 10.18 -9.08 -5.72
CA GLY A 232 9.37 -10.10 -5.04
C GLY A 232 8.11 -10.49 -5.81
N LEU A 233 7.37 -9.51 -6.34
CA LEU A 233 6.18 -9.74 -7.15
C LEU A 233 6.52 -10.46 -8.47
N THR A 234 7.64 -10.10 -9.12
CA THR A 234 8.14 -10.76 -10.33
C THR A 234 8.44 -12.22 -10.07
N LYS A 235 9.14 -12.53 -8.98
CA LYS A 235 9.46 -13.92 -8.59
C LYS A 235 8.18 -14.71 -8.28
N ASN A 236 7.24 -14.11 -7.55
CA ASN A 236 5.95 -14.75 -7.23
C ASN A 236 5.17 -15.12 -8.50
N CYS A 237 5.09 -14.20 -9.48
CA CYS A 237 4.42 -14.46 -10.77
C CYS A 237 5.14 -15.53 -11.57
N THR A 238 6.47 -15.52 -11.59
CA THR A 238 7.27 -16.56 -12.26
C THR A 238 6.97 -17.94 -11.69
N ASN A 239 6.92 -18.07 -10.36
CA ASN A 239 6.62 -19.34 -9.69
C ASN A 239 5.19 -19.82 -9.99
N LYS A 240 4.20 -18.92 -9.93
CA LYS A 240 2.79 -19.25 -10.30
C LYS A 240 2.68 -19.69 -11.75
N ASN A 241 3.40 -19.05 -12.68
CA ASN A 241 3.37 -19.41 -14.10
C ASN A 241 4.07 -20.74 -14.39
N LYS A 242 5.06 -21.15 -13.60
CA LYS A 242 5.68 -22.49 -13.69
C LYS A 242 4.74 -23.58 -13.20
N SER A 243 3.98 -23.33 -12.13
CA SER A 243 3.03 -24.28 -11.57
C SER A 243 1.75 -24.42 -12.39
N ASN A 244 1.36 -23.39 -13.15
CA ASN A 244 0.17 -23.39 -14.00
C ASN A 244 0.48 -22.74 -15.36
N SER A 245 0.85 -23.57 -16.33
CA SER A 245 1.23 -23.11 -17.69
C SER A 245 0.04 -22.62 -18.54
N ARG A 246 -1.21 -22.92 -18.15
CA ARG A 246 -2.39 -22.58 -18.95
C ARG A 246 -2.84 -21.12 -18.81
N LEU A 247 -2.53 -20.50 -17.66
CA LEU A 247 -2.95 -19.13 -17.36
C LEU A 247 -1.73 -18.31 -16.94
N LYS A 248 -1.43 -17.25 -17.70
CA LYS A 248 -0.34 -16.34 -17.35
C LYS A 248 -0.79 -15.43 -16.18
N HIS A 249 -0.20 -15.63 -15.02
CA HIS A 249 -0.38 -14.76 -13.86
C HIS A 249 0.51 -13.53 -13.98
N GLY A 250 -0.05 -12.36 -13.76
CA GLY A 250 0.66 -11.08 -13.78
C GLY A 250 0.62 -10.39 -12.42
N PHE A 251 1.29 -9.23 -12.32
CA PHE A 251 1.14 -8.35 -11.15
C PHE A 251 0.98 -6.89 -11.57
N ARG A 252 0.51 -6.09 -10.62
CA ARG A 252 0.53 -4.64 -10.64
C ARG A 252 1.09 -4.14 -9.31
N LEU A 253 1.81 -3.04 -9.32
CA LEU A 253 2.22 -2.33 -8.12
C LEU A 253 1.57 -0.96 -8.12
N LEU A 254 0.79 -0.68 -7.08
CA LEU A 254 0.19 0.62 -6.83
C LEU A 254 0.96 1.31 -5.70
N TYR A 255 1.41 2.54 -5.95
CA TYR A 255 1.91 3.45 -4.93
C TYR A 255 0.78 4.37 -4.48
N LEU A 256 0.31 4.18 -3.27
CA LEU A 256 -0.78 4.94 -2.66
C LEU A 256 -0.20 5.88 -1.61
N TRP A 257 -0.34 7.18 -1.81
CA TRP A 257 0.33 8.15 -0.97
C TRP A 257 -0.59 9.31 -0.57
N TYR A 258 -0.27 9.94 0.55
CA TYR A 258 -1.01 11.11 1.00
C TYR A 258 -0.32 12.37 0.48
N ASP A 259 -1.01 13.14 -0.35
CA ASP A 259 -0.48 14.37 -0.92
C ASP A 259 -0.50 15.52 0.09
N VAL A 260 0.50 16.38 0.02
CA VAL A 260 0.59 17.60 0.82
C VAL A 260 0.76 18.81 -0.08
N ILE A 261 0.23 19.94 0.38
CA ILE A 261 0.32 21.20 -0.35
C ILE A 261 1.75 21.77 -0.20
N GLY A 262 2.29 22.32 -1.29
CA GLY A 262 3.59 23.00 -1.30
C GLY A 262 4.68 22.20 -1.99
N THR A 263 5.93 22.65 -1.78
CA THR A 263 7.11 22.15 -2.51
C THR A 263 7.36 20.66 -2.28
N GLU A 264 7.21 20.17 -1.04
CA GLU A 264 7.45 18.76 -0.70
C GLU A 264 6.51 17.82 -1.46
N GLY A 265 5.20 18.15 -1.54
CA GLY A 265 4.24 17.36 -2.31
C GLY A 265 4.51 17.41 -3.81
N ALA A 266 4.90 18.59 -4.34
CA ALA A 266 5.23 18.75 -5.75
C ALA A 266 6.48 17.95 -6.14
N GLU A 267 7.54 18.00 -5.36
CA GLU A 267 8.77 17.24 -5.61
C GLU A 267 8.53 15.73 -5.43
N HIS A 268 7.78 15.31 -4.41
CA HIS A 268 7.42 13.89 -4.24
C HIS A 268 6.67 13.35 -5.46
N ARG A 269 5.68 14.10 -5.97
CA ARG A 269 4.94 13.72 -7.19
C ARG A 269 5.87 13.58 -8.39
N LYS A 270 6.80 14.51 -8.57
CA LYS A 270 7.79 14.47 -9.65
C LYS A 270 8.71 13.26 -9.54
N GLU A 271 9.15 12.90 -8.34
CA GLU A 271 9.96 11.69 -8.11
C GLU A 271 9.17 10.41 -8.44
N ILE A 272 7.89 10.34 -8.06
CA ILE A 272 7.00 9.22 -8.41
C ILE A 272 6.87 9.09 -9.94
N GLU A 273 6.65 10.20 -10.64
CA GLU A 273 6.55 10.21 -12.11
C GLU A 273 7.86 9.75 -12.77
N GLN A 274 9.02 10.20 -12.27
CA GLN A 274 10.32 9.74 -12.75
C GLN A 274 10.49 8.23 -12.58
N PHE A 275 10.14 7.69 -11.43
CA PHE A 275 10.18 6.25 -11.19
C PHE A 275 9.23 5.49 -12.13
N ALA A 276 8.01 5.99 -12.30
CA ALA A 276 7.01 5.40 -13.19
C ALA A 276 7.51 5.29 -14.64
N GLU A 277 8.16 6.32 -15.17
CA GLU A 277 8.71 6.30 -16.53
C GLU A 277 9.89 5.30 -16.68
N ILE A 278 10.66 5.05 -15.63
CA ILE A 278 11.74 4.06 -15.66
C ILE A 278 11.15 2.64 -15.71
N VAL A 279 10.24 2.31 -14.79
CA VAL A 279 9.68 0.95 -14.70
C VAL A 279 8.77 0.60 -15.88
N LYS A 280 8.17 1.60 -16.51
CA LYS A 280 7.38 1.44 -17.74
C LYS A 280 8.21 0.90 -18.90
N LYS A 281 9.50 1.27 -19.00
CA LYS A 281 10.42 0.76 -20.04
C LYS A 281 10.64 -0.75 -19.91
N ASP A 282 10.51 -1.30 -18.71
CA ASP A 282 10.58 -2.74 -18.43
C ASP A 282 9.18 -3.41 -18.46
N ASN A 283 8.16 -2.73 -18.99
CA ASN A 283 6.78 -3.19 -19.07
C ASN A 283 6.14 -3.53 -17.72
N ILE A 284 6.64 -2.96 -16.62
CA ILE A 284 6.07 -3.14 -15.29
C ILE A 284 4.80 -2.30 -15.18
N LYS A 285 3.72 -2.92 -14.73
CA LYS A 285 2.44 -2.24 -14.46
C LYS A 285 2.53 -1.55 -13.10
N PHE A 286 3.18 -0.40 -13.08
CA PHE A 286 3.21 0.51 -11.95
C PHE A 286 2.17 1.62 -12.14
N SER A 287 1.50 2.00 -11.07
CA SER A 287 0.60 3.15 -11.03
C SER A 287 0.69 3.82 -9.68
N HIS A 288 0.29 5.08 -9.62
CA HIS A 288 0.22 5.83 -8.38
C HIS A 288 -1.08 6.62 -8.29
N ILE A 289 -1.54 6.85 -7.05
CA ILE A 289 -2.74 7.63 -6.76
C ILE A 289 -2.66 8.17 -5.34
N THR A 290 -3.29 9.30 -5.09
CA THR A 290 -3.34 9.86 -3.76
C THR A 290 -4.50 9.29 -2.94
N TYR A 291 -4.37 9.27 -1.61
CA TYR A 291 -5.46 8.96 -0.70
C TYR A 291 -6.66 9.89 -0.93
N GLN A 292 -6.39 11.16 -1.18
CA GLN A 292 -7.42 12.15 -1.42
C GLN A 292 -8.26 11.82 -2.66
N GLU A 293 -7.63 11.40 -3.77
CA GLU A 293 -8.33 10.99 -4.98
C GLU A 293 -9.18 9.73 -4.74
N VAL A 294 -8.63 8.73 -4.03
CA VAL A 294 -9.34 7.48 -3.73
C VAL A 294 -10.56 7.75 -2.85
N ILE A 295 -10.38 8.48 -1.74
CA ILE A 295 -11.45 8.81 -0.81
C ILE A 295 -12.51 9.69 -1.47
N GLY A 296 -12.09 10.71 -2.23
CA GLY A 296 -12.99 11.58 -2.96
C GLY A 296 -13.84 10.80 -3.98
N LYS A 297 -13.25 9.84 -4.68
CA LYS A 297 -13.97 9.00 -5.63
C LYS A 297 -14.90 8.01 -4.95
N LEU A 298 -14.51 7.38 -3.84
CA LEU A 298 -15.38 6.53 -3.03
C LEU A 298 -16.62 7.31 -2.56
N SER A 299 -16.41 8.49 -2.01
CA SER A 299 -17.48 9.34 -1.50
C SER A 299 -18.39 9.89 -2.60
N LYS A 300 -17.90 10.06 -3.83
CA LYS A 300 -18.69 10.57 -4.94
C LYS A 300 -19.47 9.48 -5.68
N GLU A 301 -18.86 8.32 -5.90
CA GLU A 301 -19.37 7.31 -6.83
C GLU A 301 -19.91 6.04 -6.12
N PHE A 302 -19.50 5.81 -4.87
CA PHE A 302 -19.81 4.60 -4.12
C PHE A 302 -20.34 4.90 -2.71
N TYR A 303 -20.94 6.07 -2.53
CA TYR A 303 -21.46 6.53 -1.23
C TYR A 303 -22.65 5.70 -0.76
N THR A 304 -23.62 5.46 -1.65
CA THR A 304 -24.86 4.73 -1.32
C THR A 304 -24.56 3.30 -0.87
N GLY A 305 -24.99 2.96 0.32
CA GLY A 305 -24.72 1.68 0.98
C GLY A 305 -23.37 1.62 1.72
N ASN A 306 -22.58 2.71 1.66
CA ASN A 306 -21.29 2.82 2.34
C ASN A 306 -21.15 4.17 3.10
N GLU A 307 -22.28 4.76 3.48
CA GLU A 307 -22.38 6.15 3.97
C GLU A 307 -21.48 6.41 5.19
N ASN A 308 -21.58 5.55 6.21
CA ASN A 308 -20.78 5.70 7.43
C ASN A 308 -19.28 5.59 7.16
N TYR A 309 -18.88 4.67 6.30
CA TYR A 309 -17.50 4.46 5.90
C TYR A 309 -16.96 5.66 5.11
N CYS A 310 -17.69 6.12 4.10
CA CYS A 310 -17.29 7.27 3.29
C CYS A 310 -17.21 8.55 4.13
N ASN A 311 -18.19 8.77 5.02
CA ASN A 311 -18.20 9.90 5.93
C ASN A 311 -17.02 9.88 6.90
N TYR A 312 -16.68 8.70 7.45
CA TYR A 312 -15.51 8.56 8.32
C TYR A 312 -14.22 8.93 7.59
N LEU A 313 -14.01 8.37 6.40
CA LEU A 313 -12.80 8.63 5.61
C LEU A 313 -12.69 10.12 5.23
N THR A 314 -13.78 10.71 4.78
CA THR A 314 -13.84 12.13 4.37
C THR A 314 -13.58 13.06 5.56
N ASP A 315 -14.27 12.86 6.68
CA ASP A 315 -14.10 13.70 7.88
C ASP A 315 -12.69 13.62 8.46
N ARG A 316 -12.05 12.48 8.31
CA ARG A 316 -10.74 12.25 8.89
C ARG A 316 -9.59 12.65 7.96
N TYR A 317 -9.68 12.30 6.69
CA TYR A 317 -8.53 12.37 5.79
C TYR A 317 -8.65 13.45 4.70
N LEU A 318 -9.83 14.00 4.44
CA LEU A 318 -10.04 15.15 3.54
C LEU A 318 -10.34 16.43 4.30
#